data_a13b5985a13f24a12615f49ef84c3fc0
#
_entry.id   a13b5985a13f24a12615f49ef84c3fc0
#
_cell.length_a   1.000
_cell.length_b   1.000
_cell.length_c   1.000
_cell.angle_alpha   90.00
_cell.angle_beta   90.00
_cell.angle_gamma   90.00
#
_symmetry.space_group_name_H-M   'P 1'
#
loop_
_entity.id
_entity.type
_entity.pdbx_description
1 polymer ?
#
loop_
_entity_poly.entity_id
_entity_poly.type
_entity_poly.pdbx_seq_one_letter_code
_entity_poly.pdbx_strand_id
1 'polypeptide(L)' 'MKFITFGNKSVRVDLIEAIQICMAKVTVFCVGGAQYVFFFDTCEQAREEKARMIAELAEIED' A
#
# COMPACT_ATOMS: atom_id res chain seq x y z
N MET A 1 4.06 -15.20 7.77
CA MET A 1 3.13 -14.06 7.70
C MET A 1 3.92 -12.79 7.53
N LYS A 2 3.57 -12.01 6.53
CA LYS A 2 4.32 -10.80 6.19
C LYS A 2 3.44 -9.58 6.28
N PHE A 3 4.09 -8.45 6.62
CA PHE A 3 3.41 -7.17 6.73
C PHE A 3 4.14 -6.13 5.90
N ILE A 4 3.38 -5.18 5.38
CA ILE A 4 3.93 -4.01 4.73
C ILE A 4 3.57 -2.81 5.59
N THR A 5 4.53 -1.94 5.81
CA THR A 5 4.34 -0.76 6.64
C THR A 5 4.03 0.45 5.77
N PHE A 6 2.94 1.13 6.10
CA PHE A 6 2.54 2.37 5.45
C PHE A 6 2.48 3.44 6.52
N GLY A 7 3.46 4.34 6.50
CA GLY A 7 3.51 5.36 7.52
C GLY A 7 3.60 4.72 8.90
N ASN A 8 2.57 4.85 9.70
CA ASN A 8 2.56 4.27 11.04
C ASN A 8 1.65 3.06 11.13
N LYS A 9 1.26 2.48 10.01
CA LYS A 9 0.39 1.31 10.00
C LYS A 9 1.07 0.14 9.33
N SER A 10 0.76 -1.05 9.79
CA SER A 10 1.23 -2.28 9.17
C SER A 10 0.03 -3.09 8.70
N VAL A 11 0.10 -3.58 7.47
CA VAL A 11 -0.99 -4.33 6.87
C VAL A 11 -0.47 -5.68 6.43
N ARG A 12 -1.22 -6.72 6.71
CA ARG A 12 -0.85 -8.07 6.29
C ARG A 12 -0.89 -8.16 4.77
N VAL A 13 0.17 -8.72 4.20
CA VAL A 13 0.31 -8.80 2.76
C VAL A 13 -0.77 -9.66 2.13
N ASP A 14 -1.10 -10.77 2.77
CA ASP A 14 -2.07 -11.70 2.19
C ASP A 14 -3.50 -11.18 2.23
N LEU A 15 -3.73 -10.07 2.90
CA LEU A 15 -5.05 -9.43 2.92
C LEU A 15 -5.18 -8.32 1.90
N ILE A 16 -4.08 -7.92 1.27
CA ILE A 16 -4.11 -6.82 0.31
C ILE A 16 -4.63 -7.32 -1.03
N GLU A 17 -5.67 -6.67 -1.52
CA GLU A 17 -6.30 -7.04 -2.77
C GLU A 17 -5.86 -6.12 -3.91
N ALA A 18 -5.75 -4.82 -3.62
CA ALA A 18 -5.40 -3.84 -4.63
C ALA A 18 -4.82 -2.60 -3.98
N ILE A 19 -3.99 -1.89 -4.73
CA ILE A 19 -3.43 -0.62 -4.31
C ILE A 19 -3.75 0.39 -5.40
N GLN A 20 -4.34 1.51 -5.00
CA GLN A 20 -4.73 2.53 -5.95
C GLN A 20 -4.12 3.85 -5.56
N ILE A 21 -3.68 4.61 -6.55
CA ILE A 21 -3.15 5.95 -6.32
C ILE A 21 -4.04 6.96 -7.02
N CYS A 22 -4.33 8.05 -6.33
CA CYS A 22 -5.12 9.14 -6.89
C CYS A 22 -4.52 10.43 -6.38
N MET A 23 -3.83 11.15 -7.26
CA MET A 23 -3.12 12.37 -6.89
C MET A 23 -2.14 12.06 -5.76
N ALA A 24 -2.27 12.69 -4.61
CA ALA A 24 -1.35 12.48 -3.50
C ALA A 24 -1.90 11.50 -2.46
N LYS A 25 -2.84 10.66 -2.88
CA LYS A 25 -3.49 9.72 -1.97
C LYS A 25 -3.29 8.30 -2.46
N VAL A 26 -2.90 7.42 -1.54
CA VAL A 26 -2.77 6.00 -1.83
C VAL A 26 -3.82 5.25 -1.02
N THR A 27 -4.59 4.41 -1.70
CA THR A 27 -5.63 3.61 -1.05
C THR A 27 -5.27 2.14 -1.20
N VAL A 28 -5.28 1.43 -0.08
CA VAL A 28 -5.02 -0.01 -0.06
C VAL A 28 -6.34 -0.71 0.22
N PHE A 29 -6.76 -1.54 -0.73
CA PHE A 29 -7.99 -2.32 -0.60
C PHE A 29 -7.66 -3.70 -0.09
N CYS A 30 -8.36 -4.12 0.92
CA CYS A 30 -8.12 -5.41 1.54
C CYS A 30 -9.31 -6.32 1.34
N VAL A 31 -9.04 -7.62 1.44
CA VAL A 31 -10.08 -8.64 1.39
C VAL A 31 -11.06 -8.37 2.52
N GLY A 32 -12.34 -8.52 2.23
CA GLY A 32 -13.37 -8.28 3.22
C GLY A 32 -13.91 -6.87 3.22
N GLY A 33 -13.42 -6.02 2.31
CA GLY A 33 -13.92 -4.67 2.17
C GLY A 33 -13.20 -3.61 2.98
N ALA A 34 -12.18 -3.98 3.73
CA ALA A 34 -11.42 -2.99 4.49
C ALA A 34 -10.59 -2.13 3.55
N GLN A 35 -10.45 -0.86 3.90
CA GLN A 35 -9.68 0.08 3.11
C GLN A 35 -8.81 0.93 4.03
N TYR A 36 -7.60 1.21 3.57
CA TYR A 36 -6.69 2.11 4.27
C TYR A 36 -6.27 3.20 3.32
N VAL A 37 -6.38 4.45 3.77
CA VAL A 37 -6.07 5.60 2.96
C VAL A 37 -4.92 6.35 3.58
N PHE A 38 -3.92 6.68 2.75
CA PHE A 38 -2.74 7.40 3.18
C PHE A 38 -2.56 8.64 2.32
N PHE A 39 -2.33 9.77 2.97
CA PHE A 39 -2.15 11.04 2.28
C PHE A 39 -0.69 11.44 2.31
N PHE A 40 -0.22 11.98 1.20
CA PHE A 40 1.16 12.45 1.07
C PHE A 40 1.16 13.92 0.68
N ASP A 41 2.30 14.54 0.84
CA ASP A 41 2.40 15.97 0.54
C ASP A 41 2.37 16.24 -0.96
N THR A 42 2.90 15.33 -1.76
CA THR A 42 2.96 15.50 -3.21
C THR A 42 2.57 14.22 -3.91
N CYS A 43 2.17 14.37 -5.18
CA CYS A 43 1.87 13.21 -6.00
C CYS A 43 3.09 12.35 -6.21
N GLU A 44 4.25 12.97 -6.26
CA GLU A 44 5.50 12.26 -6.45
C GLU A 44 5.79 11.32 -5.29
N GLN A 45 5.57 11.81 -4.08
CA GLN A 45 5.75 10.97 -2.90
C GLN A 45 4.80 9.79 -2.90
N ALA A 46 3.56 10.03 -3.31
CA ALA A 46 2.58 8.96 -3.36
C ALA A 46 3.00 7.88 -4.37
N ARG A 47 3.51 8.31 -5.51
CA ARG A 47 3.98 7.37 -6.52
C ARG A 47 5.16 6.54 -6.03
N GLU A 48 6.09 7.20 -5.37
CA GLU A 48 7.26 6.51 -4.85
C GLU A 48 6.86 5.48 -3.81
N GLU A 49 5.93 5.86 -2.95
CA GLU A 49 5.45 4.92 -1.94
C GLU A 49 4.74 3.73 -2.57
N LYS A 50 3.92 3.99 -3.58
CA LYS A 50 3.23 2.90 -4.25
C LYS A 50 4.23 1.96 -4.92
N ALA A 51 5.24 2.52 -5.58
CA ALA A 51 6.26 1.70 -6.23
C ALA A 51 7.01 0.85 -5.21
N ARG A 52 7.33 1.44 -4.05
CA ARG A 52 8.02 0.71 -3.00
C ARG A 52 7.17 -0.45 -2.49
N MET A 53 5.88 -0.20 -2.31
CA MET A 53 4.97 -1.23 -1.83
C MET A 53 4.86 -2.39 -2.81
N ILE A 54 4.76 -2.07 -4.08
CA ILE A 54 4.66 -3.10 -5.10
C ILE A 54 5.94 -3.92 -5.17
N ALA A 55 7.09 -3.26 -5.02
CA ALA A 55 8.36 -3.97 -5.01
C ALA A 55 8.45 -4.91 -3.81
N GLU A 56 7.98 -4.47 -2.66
CA GLU A 56 8.00 -5.32 -1.48
C GLU A 56 7.07 -6.51 -1.64
N LEU A 57 5.92 -6.29 -2.25
CA LEU A 57 4.99 -7.39 -2.51
C LEU A 57 5.61 -8.42 -3.43
N ALA A 58 6.33 -7.97 -4.43
CA ALA A 58 6.97 -8.89 -5.36
C ALA A 58 8.05 -9.72 -4.67
N GLU A 59 8.73 -9.14 -3.69
CA GLU A 59 9.78 -9.85 -2.98
C GLU A 59 9.23 -10.91 -2.03
N ILE A 60 8.02 -10.70 -1.56
CA ILE A 60 7.43 -11.61 -0.59
C ILE A 60 6.91 -12.88 -1.23
N GLU A 61 6.69 -12.80 -2.49
CA GLU A 61 6.11 -13.90 -3.23
C GLU A 61 7.09 -15.05 -3.33
N ASP A 62 6.66 -16.24 -2.96
CA ASP A 62 7.44 -17.46 -3.16
C ASP A 62 6.61 -18.69 -3.05
#